data_ab9c081dd90c867f0b0b7992af8d1c4b
#
_entry.id   ab9c081dd90c867f0b0b7992af8d1c4b
#
_cell.length_a   1.000
_cell.length_b   1.000
_cell.length_c   1.000
_cell.angle_alpha   90.00
_cell.angle_beta   90.00
_cell.angle_gamma   90.00
#
_symmetry.space_group_name_H-M   'P 1'
#
loop_
_entity.id
_entity.type
_entity.pdbx_description
1 polymer ?
#
loop_
_entity_poly.entity_id
_entity_poly.type
_entity_poly.pdbx_seq_one_letter_code
_entity_poly.pdbx_strand_id
1 'polypeptide(L)'
;VLDEYGYRFELGRAQMLRDGRDVLIVSSGLLTMRALEAAQALAADRIDVGVLHVSTLKPLDVATIVREAGKAGRLVVVAENHSTIGGLGEAVAAELLGAGVAPRFRRIALPDAFLDAGALPTLHERYGISTARIAASIKGWLR
;
A
#
# COMPACT_ATOMS: atom_id res chain seq x y z
N VAL A 1 3.03 -17.69 2.23
CA VAL A 1 3.64 -16.42 2.71
C VAL A 1 2.62 -15.55 3.42
N LEU A 2 1.40 -15.39 2.88
CA LEU A 2 0.34 -14.63 3.54
C LEU A 2 -0.63 -15.51 4.36
N ASP A 3 -0.41 -16.82 4.40
CA ASP A 3 -1.27 -17.77 5.09
C ASP A 3 -1.36 -17.51 6.61
N GLU A 4 -0.27 -17.03 7.20
CA GLU A 4 -0.20 -16.63 8.61
C GLU A 4 -1.12 -15.45 8.97
N TYR A 5 -1.54 -14.67 7.96
CA TYR A 5 -2.51 -13.58 8.08
C TYR A 5 -3.93 -14.02 7.73
N GLY A 6 -4.17 -15.32 7.56
CA GLY A 6 -5.47 -15.87 7.17
C GLY A 6 -5.90 -15.50 5.74
N TYR A 7 -4.92 -15.12 4.90
CA TYR A 7 -5.20 -14.77 3.52
C TYR A 7 -5.66 -15.96 2.69
N ARG A 8 -6.72 -15.76 1.92
CA ARG A 8 -7.20 -16.70 0.89
C ARG A 8 -7.45 -15.93 -0.39
N PHE A 9 -6.85 -16.41 -1.48
CA PHE A 9 -7.07 -15.80 -2.78
C PHE A 9 -8.52 -16.00 -3.25
N GLU A 10 -9.15 -14.89 -3.58
CA GLU A 10 -10.44 -14.84 -4.26
C GLU A 10 -10.36 -13.76 -5.34
N LEU A 11 -10.68 -14.12 -6.59
CA LEU A 11 -10.59 -13.21 -7.72
C LEU A 11 -11.48 -11.97 -7.49
N GLY A 12 -10.91 -10.79 -7.64
CA GLY A 12 -11.64 -9.53 -7.50
C GLY A 12 -11.96 -9.14 -6.05
N ARG A 13 -11.31 -9.77 -5.05
CA ARG A 13 -11.49 -9.44 -3.63
C ARG A 13 -10.20 -8.93 -3.02
N ALA A 14 -10.31 -7.82 -2.33
CA ALA A 14 -9.26 -7.29 -1.46
C ALA A 14 -9.49 -7.79 -0.03
N GLN A 15 -8.40 -8.02 0.72
CA GLN A 15 -8.49 -8.53 2.08
C GLN A 15 -7.64 -7.69 3.04
N MET A 16 -8.26 -7.27 4.16
CA MET A 16 -7.51 -6.70 5.28
C MET A 16 -6.68 -7.80 5.93
N LEU A 17 -5.36 -7.62 5.94
CA LEU A 17 -4.41 -8.53 6.60
C LEU A 17 -4.04 -8.03 8.00
N ARG A 18 -4.14 -6.73 8.22
CA ARG A 18 -3.89 -6.07 9.48
C ARG A 18 -4.76 -4.82 9.58
N ASP A 19 -5.44 -4.65 10.71
CA ASP A 19 -6.15 -3.39 11.02
C ASP A 19 -5.16 -2.32 11.51
N GLY A 20 -5.56 -1.03 11.36
CA GLY A 20 -4.79 0.11 11.84
C GLY A 20 -5.59 1.40 11.74
N ARG A 21 -5.30 2.37 12.63
CA ARG A 21 -6.08 3.60 12.78
C ARG A 21 -5.42 4.84 12.20
N ASP A 22 -4.09 4.88 12.13
CA ASP A 22 -3.33 6.07 11.72
C ASP A 22 -3.05 6.07 10.22
N VAL A 23 -2.77 4.90 9.65
CA VAL A 23 -2.42 4.71 8.25
C VAL A 23 -3.12 3.48 7.70
N LEU A 24 -3.57 3.55 6.45
CA LEU A 24 -3.95 2.39 5.65
C LEU A 24 -2.97 2.24 4.49
N ILE A 25 -2.25 1.13 4.43
CA ILE A 25 -1.48 0.77 3.23
C ILE A 25 -2.33 -0.16 2.37
N VAL A 26 -2.66 0.28 1.16
CA VAL A 26 -3.26 -0.54 0.11
C VAL A 26 -2.13 -1.07 -0.76
N SER A 27 -1.94 -2.37 -0.83
CA SER A 27 -0.76 -2.95 -1.46
C SER A 27 -1.08 -4.14 -2.35
N SER A 28 -0.19 -4.42 -3.30
CA SER A 28 -0.25 -5.60 -4.15
C SER A 28 1.10 -6.31 -4.26
N GLY A 29 1.05 -7.60 -4.55
CA GLY A 29 2.22 -8.42 -4.82
C GLY A 29 3.26 -8.37 -3.69
N LEU A 30 4.52 -8.24 -4.07
CA LEU A 30 5.67 -8.21 -3.16
C LEU A 30 5.58 -7.10 -2.11
N LEU A 31 4.98 -5.96 -2.46
CA LEU A 31 4.90 -4.82 -1.55
C LEU A 31 3.97 -5.08 -0.37
N THR A 32 3.11 -6.08 -0.44
CA THR A 32 2.26 -6.46 0.71
C THR A 32 3.10 -6.98 1.88
N MET A 33 4.08 -7.84 1.63
CA MET A 33 4.98 -8.30 2.69
C MET A 33 5.78 -7.15 3.29
N ARG A 34 6.31 -6.26 2.45
CA ARG A 34 7.04 -5.08 2.92
C ARG A 34 6.17 -4.11 3.70
N ALA A 35 4.90 -3.99 3.32
CA ALA A 35 3.92 -3.18 4.06
C ALA A 35 3.64 -3.76 5.45
N LEU A 36 3.50 -5.08 5.57
CA LEU A 36 3.32 -5.77 6.86
C LEU A 36 4.54 -5.62 7.76
N GLU A 37 5.75 -5.81 7.22
CA GLU A 37 7.00 -5.57 7.94
C GLU A 37 7.15 -4.11 8.38
N ALA A 38 6.84 -3.16 7.50
CA ALA A 38 6.86 -1.74 7.83
C ALA A 38 5.83 -1.38 8.92
N ALA A 39 4.63 -1.97 8.86
CA ALA A 39 3.61 -1.79 9.88
C ALA A 39 4.08 -2.30 11.25
N GLN A 40 4.78 -3.43 11.28
CA GLN A 40 5.36 -3.96 12.51
C GLN A 40 6.47 -3.04 13.06
N ALA A 41 7.34 -2.54 12.20
CA ALA A 41 8.39 -1.60 12.61
C ALA A 41 7.81 -0.27 13.12
N LEU A 42 6.77 0.26 12.48
CA LEU A 42 6.11 1.51 12.85
C LEU A 42 5.34 1.40 14.17
N ALA A 43 4.89 0.21 14.55
CA ALA A 43 4.24 -0.02 15.85
C ALA A 43 5.16 0.32 17.03
N ALA A 44 6.48 0.16 16.91
CA ALA A 44 7.45 0.59 17.91
C ALA A 44 7.43 2.11 18.15
N ASP A 45 7.06 2.89 17.13
CA ASP A 45 6.90 4.35 17.19
C ASP A 45 5.45 4.76 17.52
N ARG A 46 4.60 3.81 17.94
CA ARG A 46 3.17 4.01 18.24
C ARG A 46 2.34 4.49 17.04
N ILE A 47 2.76 4.14 15.84
CA ILE A 47 2.01 4.39 14.61
C ILE A 47 1.25 3.11 14.26
N ASP A 48 -0.07 3.18 14.25
CA ASP A 48 -0.95 2.04 14.02
C ASP A 48 -1.34 1.94 12.54
N VAL A 49 -0.74 0.97 11.84
CA VAL A 49 -0.82 0.84 10.39
C VAL A 49 -1.65 -0.37 10.00
N GLY A 50 -2.71 -0.15 9.24
CA GLY A 50 -3.49 -1.19 8.58
C GLY A 50 -2.89 -1.56 7.22
N VAL A 51 -3.08 -2.81 6.79
CA VAL A 51 -2.64 -3.31 5.48
C VAL A 51 -3.79 -4.02 4.78
N LEU A 52 -4.21 -3.45 3.65
CA LEU A 52 -5.20 -4.01 2.74
C LEU A 52 -4.48 -4.62 1.53
N HIS A 53 -4.57 -5.92 1.37
CA HIS A 53 -4.01 -6.61 0.21
C HIS A 53 -4.99 -6.63 -0.95
N VAL A 54 -4.54 -6.17 -2.11
CA VAL A 54 -5.27 -6.17 -3.38
C VAL A 54 -4.58 -7.17 -4.32
N SER A 55 -5.17 -8.35 -4.46
CA SER A 55 -4.61 -9.42 -5.30
C SER A 55 -4.89 -9.24 -6.78
N THR A 56 -5.91 -8.47 -7.15
CA THR A 56 -6.34 -8.26 -8.53
C THR A 56 -6.64 -6.79 -8.81
N LEU A 57 -6.09 -6.29 -9.92
CA LEU A 57 -6.39 -4.94 -10.39
C LEU A 57 -7.62 -4.92 -11.31
N LYS A 58 -7.91 -6.05 -11.94
CA LYS A 58 -9.05 -6.20 -12.83
C LYS A 58 -9.66 -7.59 -12.69
N PRO A 59 -10.88 -7.72 -12.12
CA PRO A 59 -11.66 -6.65 -11.53
C PRO A 59 -11.05 -6.13 -10.22
N LEU A 60 -11.18 -4.83 -9.96
CA LEU A 60 -10.76 -4.20 -8.70
C LEU A 60 -11.89 -4.30 -7.66
N ASP A 61 -11.59 -4.61 -6.42
CA ASP A 61 -12.56 -4.59 -5.32
C ASP A 61 -12.79 -3.16 -4.82
N VAL A 62 -13.47 -2.37 -5.65
CA VAL A 62 -13.74 -0.96 -5.38
C VAL A 62 -14.50 -0.75 -4.07
N ALA A 63 -15.50 -1.60 -3.80
CA ALA A 63 -16.32 -1.47 -2.60
C ALA A 63 -15.50 -1.61 -1.31
N THR A 64 -14.62 -2.59 -1.24
CA THR A 64 -13.73 -2.77 -0.08
C THR A 64 -12.73 -1.63 0.03
N ILE A 65 -12.10 -1.21 -1.06
CA ILE A 65 -11.12 -0.13 -1.08
C ILE A 65 -11.76 1.19 -0.62
N VAL A 66 -12.89 1.56 -1.17
CA VAL A 66 -13.61 2.80 -0.83
C VAL A 66 -14.04 2.79 0.65
N ARG A 67 -14.60 1.68 1.12
CA ARG A 67 -14.99 1.51 2.53
C ARG A 67 -13.81 1.68 3.47
N GLU A 68 -12.70 1.01 3.20
CA GLU A 68 -11.54 1.04 4.07
C GLU A 68 -10.79 2.39 3.99
N ALA A 69 -10.60 2.93 2.81
CA ALA A 69 -9.94 4.23 2.63
C ALA A 69 -10.81 5.41 3.12
N GLY A 70 -12.12 5.24 3.16
CA GLY A 70 -13.07 6.26 3.62
C GLY A 70 -13.16 6.40 5.15
N LYS A 71 -12.55 5.51 5.93
CA LYS A 71 -12.51 5.64 7.39
C LYS A 71 -11.72 6.90 7.78
N ALA A 72 -12.34 7.78 8.55
CA ALA A 72 -11.81 9.10 8.86
C ALA A 72 -10.45 9.08 9.59
N GLY A 73 -9.65 10.11 9.32
CA GLY A 73 -8.42 10.40 10.07
C GLY A 73 -7.18 9.64 9.63
N ARG A 74 -7.30 8.67 8.71
CA ARG A 74 -6.16 7.88 8.25
C ARG A 74 -5.45 8.53 7.07
N LEU A 75 -4.12 8.38 7.04
CA LEU A 75 -3.34 8.54 5.82
C LEU A 75 -3.51 7.27 4.97
N VAL A 76 -3.91 7.41 3.72
CA VAL A 76 -3.99 6.30 2.76
C VAL A 76 -2.73 6.29 1.89
N VAL A 77 -2.04 5.17 1.88
CA VAL A 77 -0.81 4.96 1.10
C VAL A 77 -1.04 3.78 0.16
N VAL A 78 -0.86 3.97 -1.13
CA VAL A 78 -0.86 2.85 -2.07
C VAL A 78 0.59 2.44 -2.35
N ALA A 79 0.92 1.17 -2.11
CA ALA A 79 2.27 0.62 -2.29
C ALA A 79 2.28 -0.50 -3.33
N GLU A 80 3.04 -0.32 -4.40
CA GLU A 80 3.12 -1.26 -5.52
C GLU A 80 4.53 -1.36 -6.10
N ASN A 81 4.90 -2.54 -6.57
CA ASN A 81 6.13 -2.75 -7.34
C ASN A 81 5.86 -2.55 -8.83
N HIS A 82 5.42 -1.38 -9.18
CA HIS A 82 5.05 -0.97 -10.54
C HIS A 82 5.37 0.52 -10.71
N SER A 83 5.40 1.00 -11.96
CA SER A 83 5.49 2.43 -12.26
C SER A 83 4.36 3.22 -11.59
N THR A 84 4.64 4.47 -11.26
CA THR A 84 3.62 5.43 -10.81
C THR A 84 2.53 5.67 -11.86
N ILE A 85 2.78 5.30 -13.12
CA ILE A 85 1.84 5.47 -14.24
C ILE A 85 1.14 4.14 -14.53
N GLY A 86 -0.19 4.16 -14.59
CA GLY A 86 -1.02 3.01 -14.99
C GLY A 86 -1.13 1.88 -13.94
N GLY A 87 -0.70 2.10 -12.69
CA GLY A 87 -0.70 1.09 -11.64
C GLY A 87 -1.89 1.16 -10.68
N LEU A 88 -1.76 0.41 -9.60
CA LEU A 88 -2.76 0.34 -8.53
C LEU A 88 -3.05 1.72 -7.92
N GLY A 89 -2.02 2.56 -7.76
CA GLY A 89 -2.17 3.87 -7.16
C GLY A 89 -3.10 4.79 -7.94
N GLU A 90 -3.03 4.79 -9.27
CA GLU A 90 -3.93 5.56 -10.13
C GLU A 90 -5.35 4.99 -10.11
N ALA A 91 -5.48 3.65 -10.18
CA ALA A 91 -6.78 3.00 -10.12
C ALA A 91 -7.51 3.30 -8.81
N VAL A 92 -6.82 3.16 -7.67
CA VAL A 92 -7.39 3.48 -6.35
C VAL A 92 -7.77 4.96 -6.25
N ALA A 93 -6.90 5.88 -6.68
CA ALA A 93 -7.18 7.32 -6.63
C ALA A 93 -8.43 7.68 -7.45
N ALA A 94 -8.56 7.13 -8.66
CA ALA A 94 -9.71 7.36 -9.52
C ALA A 94 -11.03 6.89 -8.87
N GLU A 95 -11.04 5.69 -8.29
CA GLU A 95 -12.22 5.14 -7.64
C GLU A 95 -12.60 5.89 -6.37
N LEU A 96 -11.62 6.31 -5.57
CA LEU A 96 -11.88 7.13 -4.38
C LEU A 96 -12.50 8.47 -4.75
N LEU A 97 -11.95 9.17 -5.74
CA LEU A 97 -12.50 10.43 -6.21
C LEU A 97 -13.91 10.26 -6.81
N GLY A 98 -14.12 9.22 -7.60
CA GLY A 98 -15.43 8.88 -8.16
C GLY A 98 -16.48 8.58 -7.08
N ALA A 99 -16.08 8.06 -5.94
CA ALA A 99 -16.94 7.80 -4.78
C ALA A 99 -17.10 9.02 -3.85
N GLY A 100 -16.46 10.14 -4.14
CA GLY A 100 -16.48 11.32 -3.26
C GLY A 100 -15.64 11.17 -1.99
N VAL A 101 -14.68 10.25 -1.98
CA VAL A 101 -13.79 9.97 -0.85
C VAL A 101 -12.42 10.60 -1.12
N ALA A 102 -12.02 11.56 -0.30
CA ALA A 102 -10.79 12.33 -0.47
C ALA A 102 -9.92 12.30 0.80
N PRO A 103 -9.28 11.17 1.13
CA PRO A 103 -8.38 11.07 2.26
C PRO A 103 -7.06 11.80 1.97
N ARG A 104 -6.23 12.00 3.00
CA ARG A 104 -4.80 12.27 2.76
C ARG A 104 -4.23 11.06 2.02
N PHE A 105 -3.68 11.28 0.83
CA PHE A 105 -3.29 10.18 -0.08
C PHE A 105 -1.83 10.31 -0.51
N ARG A 106 -1.10 9.19 -0.51
CA ARG A 106 0.29 9.08 -0.96
C ARG A 106 0.49 7.78 -1.72
N ARG A 107 1.52 7.75 -2.56
CA ARG A 107 1.91 6.56 -3.32
C ARG A 107 3.36 6.20 -3.06
N ILE A 108 3.64 4.90 -2.99
CA ILE A 108 4.97 4.30 -2.98
C ILE A 108 5.01 3.37 -4.19
N ALA A 109 5.75 3.77 -5.21
CA ALA A 109 5.85 3.06 -6.48
C ALA A 109 7.17 3.41 -7.16
N LEU A 110 7.49 2.70 -8.23
CA LEU A 110 8.66 2.98 -9.04
C LEU A 110 8.46 4.24 -9.88
N PRO A 111 9.49 5.07 -10.08
CA PRO A 111 9.39 6.22 -10.96
C PRO A 111 9.13 5.79 -12.41
N ASP A 112 8.50 6.67 -13.19
CA ASP A 112 8.34 6.49 -14.64
C ASP A 112 9.64 6.85 -15.35
N ALA A 113 10.59 5.93 -15.31
CA ALA A 113 11.93 6.06 -15.86
C ALA A 113 12.53 4.69 -16.20
N PHE A 114 13.55 4.66 -17.02
CA PHE A 114 14.37 3.47 -17.18
C PHE A 114 15.17 3.25 -15.89
N LEU A 115 14.96 2.09 -15.28
CA LEU A 115 15.59 1.74 -14.01
C LEU A 115 16.89 0.98 -14.23
N ASP A 116 17.80 1.10 -13.27
CA ASP A 116 19.05 0.31 -13.28
C ASP A 116 18.76 -1.19 -13.14
N ALA A 117 19.69 -2.01 -13.63
CA ALA A 117 19.74 -3.42 -13.35
C ALA A 117 20.60 -3.67 -12.10
N GLY A 118 20.24 -4.67 -11.30
CA GLY A 118 20.99 -5.02 -10.10
C GLY A 118 20.24 -5.94 -9.14
N ALA A 119 20.82 -6.15 -7.96
CA ALA A 119 20.20 -6.95 -6.93
C ALA A 119 18.93 -6.27 -6.38
N LEU A 120 17.85 -7.03 -6.24
CA LEU A 120 16.55 -6.49 -5.80
C LEU A 120 16.62 -5.69 -4.49
N PRO A 121 17.32 -6.13 -3.42
CA PRO A 121 17.38 -5.34 -2.19
C PRO A 121 17.98 -3.94 -2.40
N THR A 122 19.03 -3.85 -3.21
CA THR A 122 19.69 -2.57 -3.52
C THR A 122 18.78 -1.66 -4.36
N LEU A 123 18.10 -2.22 -5.35
CA LEU A 123 17.16 -1.47 -6.18
C LEU A 123 15.95 -1.01 -5.38
N HIS A 124 15.40 -1.87 -4.54
CA HIS A 124 14.26 -1.51 -3.69
C HIS A 124 14.59 -0.39 -2.69
N GLU A 125 15.80 -0.40 -2.13
CA GLU A 125 16.27 0.69 -1.28
C GLU A 125 16.45 1.99 -2.08
N ARG A 126 17.10 1.91 -3.24
CA ARG A 126 17.32 3.05 -4.14
C ARG A 126 16.03 3.73 -4.58
N TYR A 127 15.03 2.94 -4.96
CA TYR A 127 13.77 3.44 -5.49
C TYR A 127 12.66 3.64 -4.43
N GLY A 128 13.01 3.52 -3.15
CA GLY A 128 12.11 3.89 -2.06
C GLY A 128 11.01 2.89 -1.74
N ILE A 129 11.13 1.64 -2.24
CA ILE A 129 10.14 0.57 -2.04
C ILE A 129 10.62 -0.55 -1.11
N SER A 130 11.74 -0.36 -0.40
CA SER A 130 12.17 -1.25 0.69
C SER A 130 11.30 -1.05 1.94
N THR A 131 11.27 -2.03 2.82
CA THR A 131 10.55 -1.95 4.12
C THR A 131 10.98 -0.71 4.91
N ALA A 132 12.29 -0.44 5.00
CA ALA A 132 12.83 0.71 5.71
C ALA A 132 12.39 2.04 5.08
N ARG A 133 12.39 2.13 3.75
CA ARG A 133 11.96 3.33 3.02
C ARG A 133 10.46 3.57 3.15
N ILE A 134 9.65 2.53 3.10
CA ILE A 134 8.21 2.61 3.34
C ILE A 134 7.95 3.22 4.73
N ALA A 135 8.59 2.66 5.78
CA ALA A 135 8.43 3.15 7.13
C ALA A 135 8.90 4.61 7.29
N ALA A 136 10.06 4.96 6.72
CA ALA A 136 10.60 6.32 6.77
C ALA A 136 9.69 7.33 6.07
N SER A 137 9.16 6.99 4.88
CA SER A 137 8.23 7.83 4.14
C SER A 137 6.95 8.11 4.93
N ILE A 138 6.36 7.07 5.52
CA ILE A 138 5.14 7.20 6.34
C ILE A 138 5.40 8.12 7.53
N LYS A 139 6.48 7.94 8.27
CA LYS A 139 6.87 8.84 9.37
C LYS A 139 7.00 10.30 8.91
N GLY A 140 7.59 10.52 7.74
CA GLY A 140 7.73 11.86 7.17
C GLY A 140 6.40 12.52 6.83
N TRP A 141 5.44 11.75 6.35
CA TRP A 141 4.11 12.26 5.98
C TRP A 141 3.16 12.48 7.15
N LEU A 142 3.40 11.86 8.29
CA LEU A 142 2.60 12.05 9.51
C LEU A 142 3.02 13.26 10.35
N ARG A 143 4.20 13.83 10.07
CA ARG A 143 4.68 15.07 10.68
C ARG A 143 4.03 16.26 10.00
#